data_22fc1c64b00f4cf44d464fbb216055fe
#
_entry.id   22fc1c64b00f4cf44d464fbb216055fe
#
_cell.length_a   1.000
_cell.length_b   1.000
_cell.length_c   1.000
_cell.angle_alpha   90.00
_cell.angle_beta   90.00
_cell.angle_gamma   90.00
#
_symmetry.space_group_name_H-M   'P 1'
#
loop_
_entity.id
_entity.type
_entity.pdbx_description
1 polymer ?
#
loop_
_entity_poly.entity_id
_entity_poly.type
_entity_poly.pdbx_seq_one_letter_code
_entity_poly.pdbx_strand_id
1 'polypeptide(L)'
;MSLKKTDRIIDELADRLFIVEGEVTDLLTSETMQNLNANMQTTTGAIAVGSALVGQIGSAALASFAASDEGIEVSDFAIEITDQNNQKHYFKGCFPVVIFKKGDMVKVIAEPLSGQNKYAYASAIIDQKNNYIWTSQEVVKGRIQHRITSMKFGLIIGCFSILVFCLFAFFDDNWISFIFSQPVLASFFICLFISLFIGWRIGASFDEQSIELEAILKKLGFNKPNQMNLQNFALSDLSWKNKEKDFIHERWKDYTYRIDLAKQYDEEKYGKK
;
A
#
# COMPACT_ATOMS: atom_id res chain seq x y z
N MET A 1 -3.33 8.98 13.99
CA MET A 1 -2.94 10.36 13.60
C MET A 1 -4.19 11.12 13.15
N SER A 2 -4.30 12.46 13.27
CA SER A 2 -5.44 13.18 12.69
C SER A 2 -5.25 13.32 11.17
N LEU A 3 -6.32 13.19 10.38
CA LEU A 3 -6.27 13.28 8.92
C LEU A 3 -5.57 14.57 8.44
N LYS A 4 -5.86 15.71 9.08
CA LYS A 4 -5.20 17.00 8.73
C LYS A 4 -3.69 17.00 8.95
N LYS A 5 -3.21 16.32 10.00
CA LYS A 5 -1.75 16.22 10.25
C LYS A 5 -1.09 15.35 9.20
N THR A 6 -1.74 14.26 8.80
CA THR A 6 -1.25 13.37 7.73
C THR A 6 -1.26 14.09 6.38
N ASP A 7 -2.30 14.86 6.05
CA ASP A 7 -2.35 15.67 4.82
C ASP A 7 -1.14 16.60 4.72
N ARG A 8 -0.83 17.32 5.81
CA ARG A 8 0.32 18.23 5.84
C ARG A 8 1.65 17.49 5.62
N ILE A 9 1.84 16.31 6.21
CA ILE A 9 3.07 15.52 6.02
C ILE A 9 3.19 15.07 4.55
N ILE A 10 2.08 14.66 3.93
CA ILE A 10 2.05 14.28 2.52
C ILE A 10 2.41 15.46 1.63
N ASP A 11 1.87 16.65 1.93
CA ASP A 11 2.16 17.86 1.19
C ASP A 11 3.66 18.22 1.31
N GLU A 12 4.19 18.24 2.52
CA GLU A 12 5.61 18.50 2.78
C GLU A 12 6.53 17.47 2.11
N LEU A 13 6.14 16.19 2.08
CA LEU A 13 6.91 15.16 1.39
C LEU A 13 6.84 15.33 -0.13
N ALA A 14 5.65 15.56 -0.69
CA ALA A 14 5.47 15.77 -2.13
C ALA A 14 6.27 16.98 -2.65
N ASP A 15 6.40 18.05 -1.83
CA ASP A 15 7.21 19.21 -2.17
C ASP A 15 8.71 18.90 -2.15
N ARG A 16 9.18 18.03 -1.25
CA ARG A 16 10.58 17.59 -1.19
C ARG A 16 10.96 16.61 -2.30
N LEU A 17 9.99 15.82 -2.79
CA LEU A 17 10.24 14.92 -3.90
C LEU A 17 10.61 15.70 -5.16
N PHE A 18 11.63 15.23 -5.87
CA PHE A 18 12.00 15.72 -7.18
C PHE A 18 12.01 14.60 -8.20
N ILE A 19 11.96 14.97 -9.47
CA ILE A 19 11.89 14.03 -10.59
C ILE A 19 13.11 14.24 -11.47
N VAL A 20 13.79 13.13 -11.83
CA VAL A 20 14.85 13.11 -12.82
C VAL A 20 14.48 12.11 -13.91
N GLU A 21 14.62 12.53 -15.17
CA GLU A 21 14.38 11.70 -16.33
C GLU A 21 15.69 11.50 -17.08
N GLY A 22 15.99 10.26 -17.47
CA GLY A 22 17.20 9.96 -18.19
C GLY A 22 17.40 8.47 -18.43
N GLU A 23 18.55 8.17 -19.04
CA GLU A 23 18.98 6.80 -19.33
C GLU A 23 19.72 6.21 -18.11
N VAL A 24 19.44 4.97 -17.79
CA VAL A 24 20.19 4.20 -16.79
C VAL A 24 21.58 3.87 -17.37
N THR A 25 22.60 4.57 -16.93
CA THR A 25 23.98 4.39 -17.41
C THR A 25 24.77 3.37 -16.61
N ASP A 26 24.44 3.19 -15.33
CA ASP A 26 25.00 2.14 -14.50
C ASP A 26 23.99 1.63 -13.47
N LEU A 27 24.06 0.34 -13.13
CA LEU A 27 23.14 -0.32 -12.21
C LEU A 27 23.90 -1.38 -11.41
N LEU A 28 23.83 -1.26 -10.10
CA LEU A 28 24.27 -2.26 -9.14
C LEU A 28 23.05 -2.76 -8.38
N THR A 29 22.86 -4.07 -8.33
CA THR A 29 21.78 -4.71 -7.56
C THR A 29 22.38 -5.74 -6.62
N SER A 30 21.80 -5.84 -5.44
CA SER A 30 22.08 -6.88 -4.46
C SER A 30 20.77 -7.46 -3.98
N GLU A 31 20.57 -8.74 -4.24
CA GLU A 31 19.43 -9.46 -3.66
C GLU A 31 19.72 -9.74 -2.20
N THR A 32 18.90 -9.20 -1.34
CA THR A 32 19.01 -9.40 0.11
C THR A 32 17.67 -9.87 0.66
N MET A 33 17.73 -10.78 1.62
CA MET A 33 16.57 -11.08 2.46
C MET A 33 16.48 -9.96 3.48
N GLN A 34 15.70 -8.93 3.19
CA GLN A 34 15.37 -7.94 4.21
C GLN A 34 14.40 -8.57 5.19
N ASN A 35 14.91 -8.82 6.37
CA ASN A 35 14.05 -8.97 7.51
C ASN A 35 13.47 -7.58 7.81
N LEU A 36 12.33 -7.23 7.21
CA LEU A 36 11.59 -5.99 7.45
C LEU A 36 11.36 -5.79 8.96
N ASN A 37 11.46 -6.89 9.72
CA ASN A 37 11.32 -6.96 11.15
C ASN A 37 12.53 -6.41 11.93
N ALA A 38 13.74 -6.38 11.38
CA ALA A 38 14.91 -5.95 12.16
C ALA A 38 14.85 -4.45 12.51
N ASN A 39 14.39 -3.60 11.62
CA ASN A 39 14.16 -2.18 11.91
C ASN A 39 12.78 -1.91 12.55
N MET A 40 11.77 -2.73 12.25
CA MET A 40 10.49 -2.70 12.94
C MET A 40 10.58 -3.36 14.32
N GLN A 41 11.41 -4.36 14.58
CA GLN A 41 11.55 -4.99 15.90
C GLN A 41 12.03 -4.02 16.98
N THR A 42 12.91 -3.09 16.65
CA THR A 42 13.31 -2.05 17.63
C THR A 42 12.25 -0.97 17.82
N THR A 43 11.50 -0.63 16.78
CA THR A 43 10.45 0.39 16.86
C THR A 43 9.09 -0.24 17.18
N THR A 44 8.77 -1.41 16.63
CA THR A 44 7.49 -2.11 16.81
C THR A 44 7.46 -2.94 18.09
N GLY A 45 8.60 -3.40 18.60
CA GLY A 45 8.67 -4.01 19.94
C GLY A 45 8.22 -3.02 21.02
N ALA A 46 8.66 -1.76 20.92
CA ALA A 46 8.20 -0.71 21.81
C ALA A 46 6.74 -0.27 21.51
N ILE A 47 6.33 -0.25 20.24
CA ILE A 47 4.96 0.09 19.82
C ILE A 47 4.00 -1.06 20.12
N ALA A 48 4.39 -2.33 19.95
CA ALA A 48 3.55 -3.49 20.24
C ALA A 48 3.26 -3.61 21.73
N VAL A 49 4.26 -3.37 22.60
CA VAL A 49 4.06 -3.33 24.05
C VAL A 49 3.21 -2.10 24.43
N GLY A 50 3.44 -0.95 23.84
CA GLY A 50 2.65 0.26 24.07
C GLY A 50 1.23 0.16 23.53
N SER A 51 1.01 -0.46 22.37
CA SER A 51 -0.31 -0.58 21.74
C SER A 51 -1.15 -1.70 22.35
N ALA A 52 -0.55 -2.78 22.84
CA ALA A 52 -1.23 -3.81 23.65
C ALA A 52 -1.73 -3.24 24.98
N LEU A 53 -0.95 -2.35 25.59
CA LEU A 53 -1.33 -1.63 26.82
C LEU A 53 -2.45 -0.59 26.59
N VAL A 54 -2.61 -0.08 25.37
CA VAL A 54 -3.65 0.91 25.00
C VAL A 54 -4.86 0.25 24.32
N GLY A 55 -4.92 -1.10 24.24
CA GLY A 55 -6.06 -1.84 23.70
C GLY A 55 -6.18 -1.79 22.15
N GLN A 56 -5.10 -1.48 21.43
CA GLN A 56 -5.06 -1.50 19.97
C GLN A 56 -4.73 -2.91 19.46
N ILE A 57 -5.71 -3.80 19.46
CA ILE A 57 -5.56 -5.20 19.05
C ILE A 57 -5.07 -5.34 17.58
N GLY A 58 -5.41 -4.39 16.70
CA GLY A 58 -5.00 -4.41 15.29
C GLY A 58 -3.49 -4.26 15.09
N SER A 59 -2.83 -3.40 15.89
CA SER A 59 -1.37 -3.22 15.81
C SER A 59 -0.60 -4.39 16.47
N ALA A 60 -1.19 -5.07 17.46
CA ALA A 60 -0.61 -6.28 18.06
C ALA A 60 -0.66 -7.47 17.07
N ALA A 61 -1.74 -7.61 16.28
CA ALA A 61 -1.84 -8.62 15.24
C ALA A 61 -0.83 -8.36 14.10
N LEU A 62 -0.68 -7.10 13.66
CA LEU A 62 0.35 -6.71 12.68
C LEU A 62 1.76 -6.93 13.24
N ALA A 63 2.01 -6.65 14.50
CA ALA A 63 3.29 -6.92 15.15
C ALA A 63 3.59 -8.43 15.24
N SER A 64 2.59 -9.29 15.39
CA SER A 64 2.79 -10.75 15.38
C SER A 64 3.05 -11.30 13.96
N PHE A 65 2.43 -10.73 12.92
CA PHE A 65 2.79 -11.02 11.53
C PHE A 65 4.18 -10.50 11.18
N ALA A 66 4.56 -9.35 11.70
CA ALA A 66 5.91 -8.78 11.55
C ALA A 66 6.97 -9.56 12.34
N ALA A 67 6.61 -10.36 13.33
CA ALA A 67 7.51 -11.22 14.09
C ALA A 67 7.72 -12.60 13.46
N SER A 68 7.04 -12.94 12.35
CA SER A 68 7.35 -14.16 11.60
C SER A 68 8.72 -14.00 10.93
N ASP A 69 9.59 -14.99 11.14
CA ASP A 69 10.98 -15.02 10.62
C ASP A 69 11.11 -15.16 9.09
N GLU A 70 9.99 -15.08 8.36
CA GLU A 70 9.97 -15.12 6.92
C GLU A 70 10.32 -13.73 6.37
N GLY A 71 11.62 -13.53 6.12
CA GLY A 71 12.12 -12.34 5.42
C GLY A 71 11.51 -12.25 4.01
N ILE A 72 11.18 -11.03 3.58
CA ILE A 72 10.78 -10.80 2.21
C ILE A 72 12.03 -10.55 1.39
N GLU A 73 12.16 -11.28 0.29
CA GLU A 73 13.22 -11.05 -0.68
C GLU A 73 13.02 -9.67 -1.32
N VAL A 74 14.00 -8.82 -1.18
CA VAL A 74 14.04 -7.48 -1.76
C VAL A 74 15.35 -7.26 -2.47
N SER A 75 15.36 -6.37 -3.43
CA SER A 75 16.55 -5.99 -4.17
C SER A 75 16.94 -4.56 -3.79
N ASP A 76 18.05 -4.45 -3.07
CA ASP A 76 18.75 -3.18 -2.92
C ASP A 76 19.41 -2.81 -4.24
N PHE A 77 19.29 -1.55 -4.63
CA PHE A 77 19.93 -1.09 -5.85
C PHE A 77 20.57 0.29 -5.68
N ALA A 78 21.61 0.51 -6.48
CA ALA A 78 22.18 1.82 -6.74
C ALA A 78 22.25 2.03 -8.26
N ILE A 79 21.71 3.17 -8.72
CA ILE A 79 21.70 3.49 -10.15
C ILE A 79 22.34 4.85 -10.42
N GLU A 80 23.00 4.94 -11.56
CA GLU A 80 23.43 6.17 -12.19
C GLU A 80 22.51 6.45 -13.38
N ILE A 81 21.97 7.65 -13.43
CA ILE A 81 21.13 8.12 -14.53
C ILE A 81 21.79 9.33 -15.15
N THR A 82 21.89 9.31 -16.47
CA THR A 82 22.33 10.47 -17.24
C THR A 82 21.11 11.16 -17.85
N ASP A 83 20.90 12.42 -17.47
CA ASP A 83 19.79 13.22 -17.98
C ASP A 83 20.09 13.77 -19.42
N GLN A 84 19.12 14.49 -19.98
CA GLN A 84 19.23 15.10 -21.31
C GLN A 84 20.37 16.14 -21.43
N ASN A 85 20.84 16.67 -20.29
CA ASN A 85 21.95 17.63 -20.23
C ASN A 85 23.30 16.96 -20.00
N ASN A 86 23.38 15.62 -20.11
CA ASN A 86 24.54 14.80 -19.78
C ASN A 86 25.00 14.94 -18.31
N GLN A 87 24.12 15.35 -17.40
CA GLN A 87 24.41 15.36 -15.97
C GLN A 87 24.11 13.98 -15.37
N LYS A 88 25.03 13.54 -14.50
CA LYS A 88 24.92 12.25 -13.82
C LYS A 88 24.26 12.43 -12.46
N HIS A 89 23.21 11.66 -12.23
CA HIS A 89 22.46 11.62 -10.99
C HIS A 89 22.58 10.22 -10.39
N TYR A 90 22.74 10.15 -9.07
CA TYR A 90 22.95 8.90 -8.36
C TYR A 90 21.80 8.64 -7.39
N PHE A 91 21.19 7.48 -7.50
CA PHE A 91 20.09 7.09 -6.65
C PHE A 91 20.37 5.74 -6.01
N LYS A 92 19.82 5.55 -4.81
CA LYS A 92 19.75 4.25 -4.15
C LYS A 92 18.33 4.00 -3.69
N GLY A 93 17.92 2.74 -3.66
CA GLY A 93 16.59 2.34 -3.22
C GLY A 93 16.52 0.86 -2.92
N CYS A 94 15.37 0.44 -2.44
CA CYS A 94 15.07 -0.95 -2.13
C CYS A 94 13.67 -1.26 -2.62
N PHE A 95 13.56 -2.13 -3.63
CA PHE A 95 12.28 -2.55 -4.19
C PHE A 95 12.11 -4.07 -4.10
N PRO A 96 10.88 -4.58 -4.11
CA PRO A 96 10.63 -6.02 -4.13
C PRO A 96 11.25 -6.72 -5.34
N VAL A 97 11.37 -5.98 -6.45
CA VAL A 97 11.98 -6.44 -7.70
C VAL A 97 12.65 -5.28 -8.42
N VAL A 98 13.76 -5.56 -9.07
CA VAL A 98 14.48 -4.63 -9.96
C VAL A 98 14.58 -5.28 -11.34
N ILE A 99 13.78 -4.80 -12.28
CA ILE A 99 13.73 -5.35 -13.65
C ILE A 99 14.18 -4.33 -14.72
N PHE A 100 14.32 -3.06 -14.36
CA PHE A 100 14.95 -2.07 -15.24
C PHE A 100 16.44 -2.38 -15.40
N LYS A 101 17.00 -2.02 -16.55
CA LYS A 101 18.36 -2.38 -16.95
C LYS A 101 19.12 -1.15 -17.46
N LYS A 102 20.42 -1.29 -17.57
CA LYS A 102 21.27 -0.33 -18.26
C LYS A 102 20.77 -0.10 -19.70
N GLY A 103 20.62 1.15 -20.08
CA GLY A 103 20.06 1.58 -21.37
C GLY A 103 18.55 1.88 -21.33
N ASP A 104 17.84 1.58 -20.24
CA ASP A 104 16.43 1.90 -20.12
C ASP A 104 16.23 3.41 -19.83
N MET A 105 15.24 4.00 -20.49
CA MET A 105 14.80 5.37 -20.23
C MET A 105 13.81 5.37 -19.09
N VAL A 106 14.20 5.98 -17.98
CA VAL A 106 13.40 5.98 -16.76
C VAL A 106 13.15 7.39 -16.23
N LYS A 107 12.09 7.50 -15.44
CA LYS A 107 11.78 8.66 -14.62
C LYS A 107 11.87 8.25 -13.17
N VAL A 108 12.81 8.81 -12.43
CA VAL A 108 13.01 8.55 -11.00
C VAL A 108 12.35 9.64 -10.18
N ILE A 109 11.54 9.23 -9.22
CA ILE A 109 10.97 10.10 -8.20
C ILE A 109 11.77 9.83 -6.93
N ALA A 110 12.46 10.87 -6.44
CA ALA A 110 13.42 10.71 -5.38
C ALA A 110 13.31 11.79 -4.31
N GLU A 111 13.77 11.46 -3.12
CA GLU A 111 13.93 12.37 -1.99
C GLU A 111 15.42 12.61 -1.73
N PRO A 112 15.87 13.87 -1.52
CA PRO A 112 17.26 14.14 -1.17
C PRO A 112 17.59 13.53 0.19
N LEU A 113 18.74 12.85 0.27
CA LEU A 113 19.25 12.32 1.54
C LEU A 113 19.94 13.44 2.34
N SER A 114 19.51 13.64 3.56
CA SER A 114 20.13 14.61 4.48
C SER A 114 21.59 14.22 4.73
N GLY A 115 22.50 15.19 4.53
CA GLY A 115 23.94 15.01 4.76
C GLY A 115 24.73 14.30 3.66
N GLN A 116 24.11 13.90 2.56
CA GLN A 116 24.79 13.28 1.42
C GLN A 116 24.47 14.04 0.13
N ASN A 117 25.42 14.82 -0.35
CA ASN A 117 25.25 15.63 -1.58
C ASN A 117 25.28 14.80 -2.87
N LYS A 118 25.65 13.50 -2.83
CA LYS A 118 25.87 12.69 -4.03
C LYS A 118 24.73 11.74 -4.36
N TYR A 119 23.99 11.24 -3.35
CA TYR A 119 22.95 10.26 -3.52
C TYR A 119 21.60 10.80 -3.07
N ALA A 120 20.55 10.40 -3.79
CA ALA A 120 19.17 10.57 -3.36
C ALA A 120 18.48 9.21 -3.18
N TYR A 121 17.42 9.17 -2.39
CA TYR A 121 16.63 7.96 -2.21
C TYR A 121 15.54 7.89 -3.29
N ALA A 122 15.54 6.82 -4.07
CA ALA A 122 14.51 6.56 -5.08
C ALA A 122 13.25 5.98 -4.41
N SER A 123 12.22 6.79 -4.29
CA SER A 123 10.91 6.36 -3.78
C SER A 123 10.09 5.62 -4.84
N ALA A 124 10.25 5.98 -6.12
CA ALA A 124 9.64 5.26 -7.24
C ALA A 124 10.47 5.42 -8.51
N ILE A 125 10.40 4.42 -9.39
CA ILE A 125 10.98 4.46 -10.73
C ILE A 125 9.89 4.11 -11.74
N ILE A 126 9.80 4.87 -12.84
CA ILE A 126 8.85 4.66 -13.93
C ILE A 126 9.64 4.38 -15.20
N ASP A 127 9.37 3.23 -15.83
CA ASP A 127 9.80 2.95 -17.19
C ASP A 127 8.96 3.76 -18.18
N GLN A 128 9.61 4.64 -18.92
CA GLN A 128 8.92 5.51 -19.88
C GLN A 128 8.39 4.76 -21.10
N LYS A 129 8.99 3.63 -21.45
CA LYS A 129 8.59 2.83 -22.62
C LYS A 129 7.30 2.07 -22.39
N ASN A 130 7.17 1.42 -21.24
CA ASN A 130 6.05 0.52 -20.93
C ASN A 130 5.05 1.15 -19.95
N ASN A 131 5.35 2.33 -19.40
CA ASN A 131 4.58 2.99 -18.35
C ASN A 131 4.42 2.11 -17.09
N TYR A 132 5.48 1.36 -16.75
CA TYR A 132 5.55 0.59 -15.53
C TYR A 132 6.09 1.44 -14.39
N ILE A 133 5.51 1.31 -13.21
CA ILE A 133 6.04 1.92 -11.99
C ILE A 133 6.41 0.85 -10.98
N TRP A 134 7.54 1.06 -10.32
CA TRP A 134 8.04 0.27 -9.19
C TRP A 134 8.20 1.17 -7.99
N THR A 135 7.80 0.65 -6.84
CA THR A 135 7.89 1.33 -5.54
C THR A 135 8.34 0.33 -4.49
N SER A 136 8.59 0.78 -3.27
CA SER A 136 8.77 -0.12 -2.14
C SER A 136 7.50 -0.95 -1.91
N GLN A 137 7.63 -2.13 -1.30
CA GLN A 137 6.56 -3.12 -1.18
C GLN A 137 5.31 -2.60 -0.48
N GLU A 138 5.49 -1.74 0.51
CA GLU A 138 4.38 -1.23 1.34
C GLU A 138 3.64 -0.08 0.67
N VAL A 139 4.22 0.50 -0.39
CA VAL A 139 3.75 1.73 -1.04
C VAL A 139 2.81 1.39 -2.20
N VAL A 140 1.63 0.85 -1.90
CA VAL A 140 0.68 0.39 -2.94
C VAL A 140 -0.75 0.91 -2.78
N LYS A 141 -1.17 1.34 -1.58
CA LYS A 141 -2.54 1.78 -1.31
C LYS A 141 -2.59 3.11 -0.58
N GLY A 142 -3.47 3.99 -1.02
CA GLY A 142 -3.80 5.22 -0.31
C GLY A 142 -4.62 4.94 0.96
N ARG A 143 -4.53 5.83 1.94
CA ARG A 143 -5.13 5.65 3.29
C ARG A 143 -6.64 5.45 3.28
N ILE A 144 -7.39 6.18 2.43
CA ILE A 144 -8.85 5.99 2.34
C ILE A 144 -9.18 4.61 1.77
N GLN A 145 -8.38 4.14 0.81
CA GLN A 145 -8.55 2.81 0.24
C GLN A 145 -8.30 1.71 1.29
N HIS A 146 -7.30 1.87 2.16
CA HIS A 146 -7.09 0.97 3.29
C HIS A 146 -8.31 0.95 4.22
N ARG A 147 -8.84 2.12 4.58
CA ARG A 147 -10.02 2.23 5.44
C ARG A 147 -11.24 1.57 4.83
N ILE A 148 -11.51 1.81 3.54
CA ILE A 148 -12.64 1.19 2.82
C ILE A 148 -12.48 -0.33 2.78
N THR A 149 -11.27 -0.82 2.49
CA THR A 149 -10.99 -2.26 2.46
C THR A 149 -11.22 -2.90 3.84
N SER A 150 -10.69 -2.29 4.90
CA SER A 150 -10.86 -2.77 6.27
C SER A 150 -12.33 -2.71 6.73
N MET A 151 -13.10 -1.70 6.33
CA MET A 151 -14.54 -1.63 6.58
C MET A 151 -15.29 -2.77 5.89
N LYS A 152 -14.94 -3.12 4.64
CA LYS A 152 -15.53 -4.26 3.93
C LYS A 152 -15.27 -5.56 4.67
N PHE A 153 -14.04 -5.78 5.15
CA PHE A 153 -13.72 -6.93 6.00
C PHE A 153 -14.51 -6.92 7.31
N GLY A 154 -14.60 -5.79 7.98
CA GLY A 154 -15.41 -5.62 9.17
C GLY A 154 -16.88 -5.99 8.93
N LEU A 155 -17.45 -5.55 7.81
CA LEU A 155 -18.82 -5.89 7.42
C LEU A 155 -18.99 -7.41 7.20
N ILE A 156 -18.05 -8.04 6.50
CA ILE A 156 -18.08 -9.50 6.25
C ILE A 156 -18.05 -10.26 7.59
N ILE A 157 -17.17 -9.88 8.51
CA ILE A 157 -17.07 -10.49 9.84
C ILE A 157 -18.36 -10.26 10.63
N GLY A 158 -18.92 -9.05 10.61
CA GLY A 158 -20.18 -8.74 11.26
C GLY A 158 -21.35 -9.56 10.72
N CYS A 159 -21.48 -9.69 9.40
CA CYS A 159 -22.49 -10.53 8.77
C CYS A 159 -22.30 -12.01 9.12
N PHE A 160 -21.06 -12.50 9.09
CA PHE A 160 -20.75 -13.88 9.49
C PHE A 160 -21.12 -14.16 10.94
N SER A 161 -20.84 -13.25 11.85
CA SER A 161 -21.21 -13.37 13.27
C SER A 161 -22.72 -13.46 13.45
N ILE A 162 -23.50 -12.64 12.71
CA ILE A 162 -24.96 -12.69 12.74
C ILE A 162 -25.47 -14.04 12.19
N LEU A 163 -24.86 -14.52 11.08
CA LEU A 163 -25.23 -15.81 10.50
C LEU A 163 -25.01 -16.97 11.49
N VAL A 164 -23.84 -16.98 12.16
CA VAL A 164 -23.55 -17.98 13.21
C VAL A 164 -24.57 -17.90 14.34
N PHE A 165 -24.91 -16.69 14.78
CA PHE A 165 -25.96 -16.51 15.80
C PHE A 165 -27.32 -17.07 15.35
N CYS A 166 -27.74 -16.81 14.11
CA CYS A 166 -28.98 -17.34 13.55
C CYS A 166 -28.97 -18.87 13.46
N LEU A 167 -27.82 -19.48 13.14
CA LEU A 167 -27.69 -20.96 13.15
C LEU A 167 -27.87 -21.56 14.54
N PHE A 168 -27.34 -20.91 15.57
CA PHE A 168 -27.58 -21.36 16.95
C PHE A 168 -29.04 -21.18 17.39
N ALA A 169 -29.68 -20.08 17.02
CA ALA A 169 -31.08 -19.81 17.32
C ALA A 169 -32.01 -20.82 16.64
N PHE A 170 -31.63 -21.42 15.49
CA PHE A 170 -32.41 -22.38 14.73
C PHE A 170 -32.77 -23.65 15.53
N PHE A 171 -32.02 -23.97 16.58
CA PHE A 171 -32.31 -25.10 17.46
C PHE A 171 -33.43 -24.82 18.48
N ASP A 172 -33.99 -23.61 18.53
CA ASP A 172 -35.13 -23.24 19.35
C ASP A 172 -36.44 -23.39 18.56
N ASP A 173 -37.49 -23.95 19.16
CA ASP A 173 -38.79 -24.19 18.50
C ASP A 173 -39.44 -22.89 17.99
N ASN A 174 -39.12 -21.75 18.63
CA ASN A 174 -39.65 -20.44 18.31
C ASN A 174 -38.66 -19.51 17.61
N TRP A 175 -37.62 -20.08 16.97
CA TRP A 175 -36.46 -19.33 16.42
C TRP A 175 -36.85 -18.17 15.49
N ILE A 176 -37.90 -18.31 14.65
CA ILE A 176 -38.36 -17.26 13.73
C ILE A 176 -38.83 -16.04 14.51
N SER A 177 -39.74 -16.23 15.48
CA SER A 177 -40.25 -15.10 16.27
C SER A 177 -39.18 -14.48 17.15
N PHE A 178 -38.22 -15.26 17.60
CA PHE A 178 -37.06 -14.78 18.35
C PHE A 178 -36.15 -13.92 17.51
N ILE A 179 -35.74 -14.37 16.32
CA ILE A 179 -34.84 -13.60 15.43
C ILE A 179 -35.48 -12.30 14.97
N PHE A 180 -36.77 -12.31 14.66
CA PHE A 180 -37.49 -11.10 14.23
C PHE A 180 -38.00 -10.22 15.37
N SER A 181 -37.67 -10.56 16.61
CA SER A 181 -38.01 -9.69 17.74
C SER A 181 -37.24 -8.36 17.66
N GLN A 182 -37.88 -7.25 18.08
CA GLN A 182 -37.26 -5.93 18.05
C GLN A 182 -35.87 -5.86 18.73
N PRO A 183 -35.64 -6.45 19.93
CA PRO A 183 -34.35 -6.36 20.59
C PRO A 183 -33.25 -7.11 19.84
N VAL A 184 -33.56 -8.25 19.17
CA VAL A 184 -32.58 -9.01 18.40
C VAL A 184 -32.21 -8.27 17.12
N LEU A 185 -33.19 -7.72 16.40
CA LEU A 185 -32.92 -6.90 15.23
C LEU A 185 -32.09 -5.66 15.58
N ALA A 186 -32.40 -4.97 16.67
CA ALA A 186 -31.60 -3.86 17.16
C ALA A 186 -30.15 -4.28 17.46
N SER A 187 -29.95 -5.45 18.08
CA SER A 187 -28.62 -6.00 18.37
C SER A 187 -27.83 -6.29 17.11
N PHE A 188 -28.48 -6.76 16.04
CA PHE A 188 -27.82 -6.98 14.75
C PHE A 188 -27.30 -5.67 14.13
N PHE A 189 -28.13 -4.62 14.13
CA PHE A 189 -27.71 -3.31 13.64
C PHE A 189 -26.54 -2.75 14.45
N ILE A 190 -26.60 -2.87 15.78
CA ILE A 190 -25.49 -2.45 16.65
C ILE A 190 -24.22 -3.24 16.34
N CYS A 191 -24.32 -4.57 16.19
CA CYS A 191 -23.18 -5.43 15.83
C CYS A 191 -22.53 -5.00 14.50
N LEU A 192 -23.35 -4.76 13.45
CA LEU A 192 -22.84 -4.29 12.14
C LEU A 192 -22.18 -2.92 12.26
N PHE A 193 -22.78 -1.99 13.00
CA PHE A 193 -22.23 -0.65 13.19
C PHE A 193 -20.88 -0.72 13.93
N ILE A 194 -20.78 -1.51 14.98
CA ILE A 194 -19.52 -1.72 15.72
C ILE A 194 -18.47 -2.36 14.81
N SER A 195 -18.84 -3.36 14.00
CA SER A 195 -17.93 -4.02 13.06
C SER A 195 -17.39 -3.06 12.00
N LEU A 196 -18.24 -2.18 11.46
CA LEU A 196 -17.82 -1.13 10.52
C LEU A 196 -16.89 -0.12 11.19
N PHE A 197 -17.19 0.30 12.42
CA PHE A 197 -16.36 1.24 13.17
C PHE A 197 -14.98 0.64 13.49
N ILE A 198 -14.94 -0.62 13.91
CA ILE A 198 -13.68 -1.34 14.13
C ILE A 198 -12.89 -1.42 12.83
N GLY A 199 -13.54 -1.81 11.71
CA GLY A 199 -12.91 -1.85 10.38
C GLY A 199 -12.31 -0.50 9.99
N TRP A 200 -13.04 0.60 10.20
CA TRP A 200 -12.53 1.96 9.94
C TRP A 200 -11.30 2.29 10.79
N ARG A 201 -11.31 1.92 12.07
CA ARG A 201 -10.18 2.13 13.00
C ARG A 201 -8.96 1.30 12.62
N ILE A 202 -9.15 0.04 12.22
CA ILE A 202 -8.07 -0.82 11.71
C ILE A 202 -7.49 -0.22 10.44
N GLY A 203 -8.32 0.23 9.50
CA GLY A 203 -7.85 0.89 8.28
C GLY A 203 -7.02 2.16 8.56
N ALA A 204 -7.30 2.85 9.65
CA ALA A 204 -6.56 4.04 10.05
C ALA A 204 -5.13 3.73 10.59
N SER A 205 -4.83 2.49 11.00
CA SER A 205 -3.47 2.11 11.40
C SER A 205 -2.49 2.07 10.22
N PHE A 206 -3.00 1.98 8.98
CA PHE A 206 -2.20 2.00 7.75
C PHE A 206 -1.97 3.41 7.19
N ASP A 207 -2.45 4.47 7.86
CA ASP A 207 -2.31 5.84 7.36
C ASP A 207 -0.82 6.23 7.15
N GLU A 208 0.09 5.76 8.02
CA GLU A 208 1.52 6.07 7.91
C GLU A 208 2.18 5.40 6.70
N GLN A 209 1.81 4.15 6.39
CA GLN A 209 2.32 3.41 5.23
C GLN A 209 1.87 4.03 3.90
N SER A 210 0.74 4.74 3.91
CA SER A 210 0.18 5.37 2.71
C SER A 210 0.81 6.73 2.36
N ILE A 211 1.59 7.34 3.28
CA ILE A 211 2.11 8.70 3.11
C ILE A 211 3.00 8.79 1.87
N GLU A 212 3.93 7.86 1.72
CA GLU A 212 4.87 7.86 0.61
C GLU A 212 4.16 7.69 -0.74
N LEU A 213 3.23 6.73 -0.85
CA LEU A 213 2.44 6.56 -2.07
C LEU A 213 1.66 7.83 -2.43
N GLU A 214 0.94 8.40 -1.46
CA GLU A 214 0.13 9.58 -1.71
C GLU A 214 0.98 10.77 -2.13
N ALA A 215 2.19 10.93 -1.57
CA ALA A 215 3.14 11.96 -1.97
C ALA A 215 3.66 11.72 -3.40
N ILE A 216 4.04 10.49 -3.76
CA ILE A 216 4.46 10.11 -5.11
C ILE A 216 3.34 10.41 -6.12
N LEU A 217 2.12 9.91 -5.87
CA LEU A 217 0.99 10.11 -6.78
C LEU A 217 0.59 11.59 -6.88
N LYS A 218 0.68 12.34 -5.79
CA LYS A 218 0.47 13.78 -5.80
C LYS A 218 1.51 14.49 -6.67
N LYS A 219 2.79 14.11 -6.55
CA LYS A 219 3.88 14.62 -7.39
C LYS A 219 3.66 14.31 -8.87
N LEU A 220 3.03 13.18 -9.18
CA LEU A 220 2.65 12.77 -10.54
C LEU A 220 1.35 13.42 -11.05
N GLY A 221 0.68 14.25 -10.23
CA GLY A 221 -0.51 15.00 -10.62
C GLY A 221 -1.81 14.19 -10.61
N PHE A 222 -1.94 13.22 -9.72
CA PHE A 222 -3.21 12.52 -9.47
C PHE A 222 -4.20 13.41 -8.72
N ASN A 223 -5.50 13.30 -9.06
CA ASN A 223 -6.57 14.08 -8.43
C ASN A 223 -6.91 13.59 -7.01
N LYS A 224 -6.91 12.25 -6.80
CA LYS A 224 -7.28 11.62 -5.52
C LYS A 224 -6.27 10.54 -5.08
N PRO A 225 -5.02 10.90 -4.76
CA PRO A 225 -3.99 9.96 -4.35
C PRO A 225 -4.43 9.04 -3.21
N ASN A 226 -5.18 9.58 -2.23
CA ASN A 226 -5.63 8.86 -1.04
C ASN A 226 -6.65 7.74 -1.31
N GLN A 227 -7.26 7.72 -2.52
CA GLN A 227 -8.22 6.69 -2.94
C GLN A 227 -7.62 5.70 -3.95
N MET A 228 -6.35 5.87 -4.30
CA MET A 228 -5.68 4.99 -5.26
C MET A 228 -5.27 3.67 -4.62
N ASN A 229 -5.30 2.63 -5.44
CA ASN A 229 -4.79 1.30 -5.13
C ASN A 229 -4.02 0.79 -6.35
N LEU A 230 -2.70 0.86 -6.31
CA LEU A 230 -1.85 0.40 -7.42
C LEU A 230 -1.97 -1.10 -7.65
N GLN A 231 -2.30 -1.89 -6.64
CA GLN A 231 -2.51 -3.33 -6.78
C GLN A 231 -3.54 -3.69 -7.87
N ASN A 232 -4.58 -2.86 -8.04
CA ASN A 232 -5.57 -3.07 -9.10
C ASN A 232 -5.00 -2.95 -10.53
N PHE A 233 -3.82 -2.36 -10.66
CA PHE A 233 -3.08 -2.14 -11.90
C PHE A 233 -1.78 -2.94 -11.97
N ALA A 234 -1.59 -3.90 -11.05
CA ALA A 234 -0.51 -4.87 -11.11
C ALA A 234 -0.65 -5.74 -12.37
N LEU A 235 0.47 -6.09 -13.00
CA LEU A 235 0.44 -6.90 -14.22
C LEU A 235 -0.17 -8.27 -13.96
N SER A 236 0.06 -8.88 -12.79
CA SER A 236 -0.58 -10.12 -12.38
C SER A 236 -2.10 -10.01 -12.33
N ASP A 237 -2.63 -8.96 -11.68
CA ASP A 237 -4.08 -8.73 -11.55
C ASP A 237 -4.73 -8.45 -12.92
N LEU A 238 -4.05 -7.71 -13.80
CA LEU A 238 -4.52 -7.41 -15.15
C LEU A 238 -4.56 -8.66 -16.03
N SER A 239 -3.51 -9.48 -16.00
CA SER A 239 -3.46 -10.74 -16.75
C SER A 239 -4.53 -11.72 -16.27
N TRP A 240 -4.75 -11.79 -14.95
CA TRP A 240 -5.82 -12.64 -14.40
C TRP A 240 -7.23 -12.16 -14.80
N LYS A 241 -7.48 -10.87 -14.78
CA LYS A 241 -8.75 -10.26 -15.23
C LYS A 241 -9.00 -10.51 -16.72
N ASN A 242 -7.95 -10.46 -17.53
CA ASN A 242 -8.01 -10.69 -18.97
C ASN A 242 -8.11 -12.18 -19.34
N LYS A 243 -8.10 -13.10 -18.37
CA LYS A 243 -8.17 -14.55 -18.56
C LYS A 243 -7.13 -15.06 -19.58
N GLU A 244 -5.90 -14.55 -19.48
CA GLU A 244 -4.79 -15.03 -20.31
C GLU A 244 -4.59 -16.54 -20.06
N LYS A 245 -4.76 -17.35 -21.12
CA LYS A 245 -4.78 -18.83 -21.02
C LYS A 245 -3.44 -19.42 -20.56
N ASP A 246 -2.34 -18.72 -20.85
CA ASP A 246 -0.97 -19.15 -20.55
C ASP A 246 -0.32 -18.27 -19.46
N PHE A 247 -1.12 -17.82 -18.50
CA PHE A 247 -0.60 -16.98 -17.41
C PHE A 247 0.37 -17.77 -16.54
N ILE A 248 1.66 -17.50 -16.73
CA ILE A 248 2.70 -17.95 -15.80
C ILE A 248 2.81 -16.88 -14.70
N HIS A 249 2.57 -17.31 -13.47
CA HIS A 249 2.74 -16.44 -12.30
C HIS A 249 4.23 -16.20 -12.08
N GLU A 250 4.70 -15.02 -12.45
CA GLU A 250 6.05 -14.56 -12.19
C GLU A 250 5.99 -13.47 -11.12
N ARG A 251 6.79 -13.62 -10.07
CA ARG A 251 6.80 -12.71 -8.90
C ARG A 251 6.90 -11.23 -9.27
N TRP A 252 7.70 -10.88 -10.27
CA TRP A 252 7.89 -9.49 -10.67
C TRP A 252 6.60 -8.82 -11.19
N LYS A 253 5.63 -9.60 -11.71
CA LYS A 253 4.33 -9.07 -12.18
C LYS A 253 3.46 -8.55 -11.03
N ASP A 254 3.64 -9.06 -9.82
CA ASP A 254 2.91 -8.61 -8.62
C ASP A 254 3.35 -7.24 -8.14
N TYR A 255 4.61 -6.87 -8.43
CA TYR A 255 5.24 -5.63 -7.98
C TYR A 255 5.48 -4.63 -9.12
N THR A 256 4.90 -4.89 -10.29
CA THR A 256 4.97 -4.00 -11.46
C THR A 256 3.58 -3.49 -11.78
N TYR A 257 3.40 -2.17 -11.73
CA TYR A 257 2.09 -1.54 -11.87
C TYR A 257 2.03 -0.67 -13.12
N ARG A 258 0.88 -0.66 -13.82
CA ARG A 258 0.60 0.20 -14.98
C ARG A 258 0.16 1.58 -14.51
N ILE A 259 1.11 2.54 -14.51
CA ILE A 259 0.84 3.91 -14.04
C ILE A 259 -0.09 4.70 -14.98
N ASP A 260 -0.03 4.42 -16.28
CA ASP A 260 -0.92 5.02 -17.27
C ASP A 260 -2.39 4.65 -17.03
N LEU A 261 -2.68 3.37 -16.78
CA LEU A 261 -4.03 2.91 -16.47
C LEU A 261 -4.51 3.45 -15.12
N ALA A 262 -3.60 3.53 -14.14
CA ALA A 262 -3.92 4.12 -12.85
C ALA A 262 -4.29 5.61 -12.98
N LYS A 263 -3.56 6.35 -13.81
CA LYS A 263 -3.82 7.77 -14.08
C LYS A 263 -5.11 7.98 -14.86
N GLN A 264 -5.35 7.17 -15.88
CA GLN A 264 -6.62 7.18 -16.62
C GLN A 264 -7.82 6.94 -15.68
N TYR A 265 -7.73 5.95 -14.80
CA TYR A 265 -8.77 5.67 -13.80
C TYR A 265 -9.01 6.85 -12.87
N ASP A 266 -7.95 7.52 -12.40
CA ASP A 266 -8.05 8.70 -11.55
C ASP A 266 -8.73 9.86 -12.28
N GLU A 267 -8.39 10.10 -13.54
CA GLU A 267 -8.98 11.14 -14.38
C GLU A 267 -10.46 10.86 -14.67
N GLU A 268 -10.81 9.63 -15.05
CA GLU A 268 -12.20 9.24 -15.33
C GLU A 268 -13.11 9.35 -14.10
N LYS A 269 -12.58 8.97 -12.94
CA LYS A 269 -13.38 8.88 -11.72
C LYS A 269 -13.40 10.18 -10.91
N TYR A 270 -12.30 10.93 -10.91
CA TYR A 270 -12.09 12.08 -10.04
C TYR A 270 -11.67 13.35 -10.80
N GLY A 271 -11.43 13.28 -12.10
CA GLY A 271 -11.18 14.45 -12.94
C GLY A 271 -12.34 15.44 -12.86
N LYS A 272 -12.03 16.72 -12.82
CA LYS A 272 -13.06 17.76 -12.92
C LYS A 272 -13.66 17.70 -14.33
N LYS A 273 -14.94 17.40 -14.42
CA LYS A 273 -15.72 17.60 -15.64
C LYS A 273 -15.93 19.07 -15.86
#